data_701ad2d7d87cc18eb621e6d46727f663
#
_entry.id   701ad2d7d87cc18eb621e6d46727f663
#
_cell.length_a   1.000
_cell.length_b   1.000
_cell.length_c   1.000
_cell.angle_alpha   90.00
_cell.angle_beta   90.00
_cell.angle_gamma   90.00
#
_symmetry.space_group_name_H-M   'P 1'
#
loop_
_entity.id
_entity.type
_entity.pdbx_description
1 polymer ?
#
loop_
_entity_poly.entity_id
_entity_poly.type
_entity_poly.pdbx_seq_one_letter_code
_entity_poly.pdbx_strand_id
1 'polypeptide(L)'
;MLAAWALSLLNPAPLGLRRRGYVRQSGLLHARSRRCRAAWAPHLERARRVIAAAAEATAQRGHAVILGSGLLDDVPLDRLAALFARVTLVDAVHPWPARWAAGRHPNVRLVTAEISAGLTGGSAAFCAGADLIVSANLLSQIPIVPLDVYEARGREAPPGLGAHLIETHLAALDAVARGAGRVCLITDTVQREEVRAGRITDSLDLMFGVALPPPEAAWDWDIAPFGEVGRGHRLIHRVHAYPDWRAARA
;
A
#
# COMPACT_ATOMS: atom_id res chain seq x y z
N MET A 1 -22.48 2.62 -9.01
CA MET A 1 -22.46 1.16 -9.32
C MET A 1 -21.99 0.86 -10.73
N LEU A 2 -22.56 1.45 -11.80
CA LEU A 2 -22.12 1.22 -13.20
C LEU A 2 -20.64 1.54 -13.47
N ALA A 3 -20.10 2.64 -12.91
CA ALA A 3 -18.69 3.00 -13.09
C ALA A 3 -17.72 2.01 -12.43
N ALA A 4 -18.06 1.45 -11.27
CA ALA A 4 -17.26 0.42 -10.61
C ALA A 4 -17.28 -0.89 -11.40
N TRP A 5 -18.41 -1.21 -12.04
CA TRP A 5 -18.56 -2.38 -12.90
C TRP A 5 -17.78 -2.25 -14.21
N ALA A 6 -17.84 -1.07 -14.84
CA ALA A 6 -17.04 -0.75 -16.04
C ALA A 6 -15.52 -0.80 -15.75
N LEU A 7 -15.08 -0.24 -14.61
CA LEU A 7 -13.68 -0.31 -14.16
C LEU A 7 -13.22 -1.75 -13.90
N SER A 8 -14.11 -2.60 -13.38
CA SER A 8 -13.82 -4.03 -13.17
C SER A 8 -13.62 -4.80 -14.47
N LEU A 9 -14.32 -4.43 -15.55
CA LEU A 9 -14.16 -5.03 -16.88
C LEU A 9 -12.89 -4.54 -17.59
N LEU A 10 -12.47 -3.30 -17.37
CA LEU A 10 -11.33 -2.66 -18.01
C LEU A 10 -9.97 -2.99 -17.33
N ASN A 11 -10.00 -3.54 -16.12
CA ASN A 11 -8.76 -3.89 -15.40
C ASN A 11 -8.43 -5.37 -15.58
N PRO A 12 -7.47 -5.74 -16.43
CA PRO A 12 -7.06 -7.12 -16.60
C PRO A 12 -6.38 -7.61 -15.32
N ALA A 13 -6.97 -8.61 -14.68
CA ALA A 13 -6.40 -9.33 -13.56
C ALA A 13 -6.69 -10.83 -13.70
N PRO A 14 -5.80 -11.71 -13.22
CA PRO A 14 -6.04 -13.14 -13.18
C PRO A 14 -7.38 -13.49 -12.52
N LEU A 15 -8.07 -14.52 -13.02
CA LEU A 15 -9.39 -14.92 -12.51
C LEU A 15 -9.40 -15.19 -11.00
N GLY A 16 -8.30 -15.74 -10.46
CA GLY A 16 -8.14 -15.97 -9.03
C GLY A 16 -8.21 -14.68 -8.20
N LEU A 17 -7.54 -13.61 -8.63
CA LEU A 17 -7.55 -12.30 -7.97
C LEU A 17 -8.91 -11.60 -8.10
N ARG A 18 -9.58 -11.75 -9.26
CA ARG A 18 -10.94 -11.24 -9.46
C ARG A 18 -11.93 -11.88 -8.48
N ARG A 19 -11.90 -13.22 -8.34
CA ARG A 19 -12.78 -13.99 -7.45
C ARG A 19 -12.56 -13.68 -5.98
N ARG A 20 -11.33 -13.28 -5.59
CA ARG A 20 -10.99 -12.87 -4.21
C ARG A 20 -11.36 -11.42 -3.89
N GLY A 21 -11.85 -10.62 -4.84
CA GLY A 21 -12.33 -9.26 -4.60
C GLY A 21 -11.31 -8.14 -4.82
N TYR A 22 -10.05 -8.43 -5.17
CA TYR A 22 -9.01 -7.40 -5.37
C TYR A 22 -9.41 -6.35 -6.42
N VAL A 23 -10.03 -6.75 -7.53
CA VAL A 23 -10.49 -5.82 -8.57
C VAL A 23 -11.58 -4.90 -8.05
N ARG A 24 -12.51 -5.43 -7.22
CA ARG A 24 -13.56 -4.63 -6.59
C ARG A 24 -12.96 -3.62 -5.63
N GLN A 25 -12.04 -4.03 -4.76
CA GLN A 25 -11.37 -3.14 -3.81
C GLN A 25 -10.57 -2.05 -4.52
N SER A 26 -9.79 -2.39 -5.54
CA SER A 26 -9.07 -1.42 -6.37
C SER A 26 -10.01 -0.39 -7.02
N GLY A 27 -11.17 -0.83 -7.51
CA GLY A 27 -12.19 0.06 -8.07
C GLY A 27 -12.82 1.00 -7.04
N LEU A 28 -13.09 0.52 -5.83
CA LEU A 28 -13.61 1.33 -4.72
C LEU A 28 -12.58 2.37 -4.26
N LEU A 29 -11.31 1.97 -4.13
CA LEU A 29 -10.22 2.87 -3.78
C LEU A 29 -10.05 3.97 -4.84
N HIS A 30 -10.07 3.61 -6.13
CA HIS A 30 -9.99 4.58 -7.23
C HIS A 30 -11.15 5.60 -7.16
N ALA A 31 -12.38 5.11 -6.97
CA ALA A 31 -13.53 6.00 -6.88
C ALA A 31 -13.43 6.96 -5.68
N ARG A 32 -12.95 6.47 -4.53
CA ARG A 32 -12.70 7.30 -3.33
C ARG A 32 -11.57 8.29 -3.54
N SER A 33 -10.44 7.87 -4.10
CA SER A 33 -9.31 8.76 -4.44
C SER A 33 -9.76 9.97 -5.26
N ARG A 34 -10.64 9.75 -6.24
CA ARG A 34 -11.19 10.86 -7.05
C ARG A 34 -12.10 11.79 -6.25
N ARG A 35 -13.00 11.24 -5.41
CA ARG A 35 -13.94 12.05 -4.62
C ARG A 35 -13.23 12.82 -3.51
N CYS A 36 -12.25 12.18 -2.86
CA CYS A 36 -11.53 12.73 -1.71
C CYS A 36 -10.20 13.40 -2.10
N ARG A 37 -9.97 13.67 -3.39
CA ARG A 37 -8.68 14.13 -3.93
C ARG A 37 -8.07 15.31 -3.16
N ALA A 38 -8.87 16.29 -2.80
CA ALA A 38 -8.39 17.46 -2.04
C ALA A 38 -7.98 17.10 -0.61
N ALA A 39 -8.75 16.25 0.07
CA ALA A 39 -8.45 15.77 1.42
C ALA A 39 -7.21 14.85 1.44
N TRP A 40 -7.00 14.07 0.38
CA TRP A 40 -5.87 13.16 0.27
C TRP A 40 -4.56 13.83 -0.15
N ALA A 41 -4.62 14.98 -0.82
CA ALA A 41 -3.44 15.66 -1.37
C ALA A 41 -2.28 15.83 -0.35
N PRO A 42 -2.51 16.24 0.93
CA PRO A 42 -1.41 16.37 1.89
C PRO A 42 -0.74 15.03 2.24
N HIS A 43 -1.52 13.93 2.35
CA HIS A 43 -0.99 12.59 2.57
C HIS A 43 -0.17 12.11 1.38
N LEU A 44 -0.73 12.20 0.17
CA LEU A 44 -0.08 11.75 -1.06
C LEU A 44 1.25 12.49 -1.31
N GLU A 45 1.29 13.79 -1.02
CA GLU A 45 2.51 14.58 -1.14
C GLU A 45 3.57 14.17 -0.12
N ARG A 46 3.18 13.92 1.15
CA ARG A 46 4.10 13.46 2.19
C ARG A 46 4.67 12.08 1.85
N ALA A 47 3.81 11.13 1.42
CA ALA A 47 4.24 9.81 1.00
C ALA A 47 5.24 9.88 -0.17
N ARG A 48 4.93 10.67 -1.22
CA ARG A 48 5.87 10.88 -2.35
C ARG A 48 7.21 11.47 -1.90
N ARG A 49 7.21 12.42 -0.97
CA ARG A 49 8.46 13.00 -0.43
C ARG A 49 9.29 11.97 0.32
N VAL A 50 8.67 11.15 1.16
CA VAL A 50 9.37 10.08 1.89
C VAL A 50 10.00 9.08 0.92
N ILE A 51 9.24 8.62 -0.08
CA ILE A 51 9.74 7.68 -1.10
C ILE A 51 10.88 8.31 -1.91
N ALA A 52 10.73 9.57 -2.31
CA ALA A 52 11.78 10.28 -3.06
C ALA A 52 13.07 10.42 -2.23
N ALA A 53 12.96 10.79 -0.95
CA ALA A 53 14.10 10.89 -0.06
C ALA A 53 14.81 9.53 0.14
N ALA A 54 14.05 8.45 0.32
CA ALA A 54 14.59 7.09 0.39
C ALA A 54 15.32 6.70 -0.90
N ALA A 55 14.75 7.04 -2.06
CA ALA A 55 15.36 6.78 -3.37
C ALA A 55 16.66 7.55 -3.57
N GLU A 56 16.71 8.81 -3.16
CA GLU A 56 17.90 9.66 -3.25
C GLU A 56 19.02 9.19 -2.32
N ALA A 57 18.67 8.69 -1.13
CA ALA A 57 19.61 8.14 -0.15
C ALA A 57 20.07 6.72 -0.49
N THR A 58 19.51 6.08 -1.53
CA THR A 58 19.94 4.77 -2.00
C THR A 58 21.23 4.89 -2.81
N ALA A 59 22.29 4.20 -2.38
CA ALA A 59 23.63 4.31 -2.99
C ALA A 59 23.70 3.71 -4.39
N GLN A 60 23.14 2.49 -4.55
CA GLN A 60 23.05 1.81 -5.84
C GLN A 60 21.68 2.07 -6.47
N ARG A 61 21.62 2.22 -7.79
CA ARG A 61 20.40 2.60 -8.51
C ARG A 61 20.09 1.68 -9.69
N GLY A 62 20.40 0.42 -9.54
CA GLY A 62 20.11 -0.60 -10.55
C GLY A 62 18.64 -0.96 -10.58
N HIS A 63 18.01 -1.21 -9.42
CA HIS A 63 16.64 -1.72 -9.36
C HIS A 63 15.86 -1.19 -8.16
N ALA A 64 14.71 -0.57 -8.42
CA ALA A 64 13.71 -0.24 -7.41
C ALA A 64 12.47 -1.12 -7.56
N VAL A 65 11.92 -1.60 -6.44
CA VAL A 65 10.68 -2.40 -6.38
C VAL A 65 9.67 -1.68 -5.50
N ILE A 66 8.47 -1.47 -6.02
CA ILE A 66 7.37 -0.82 -5.31
C ILE A 66 6.27 -1.86 -5.08
N LEU A 67 6.05 -2.23 -3.84
CA LEU A 67 5.02 -3.16 -3.39
C LEU A 67 3.77 -2.35 -2.98
N GLY A 68 2.59 -2.75 -3.48
CA GLY A 68 1.36 -2.01 -3.28
C GLY A 68 1.29 -0.76 -4.15
N SER A 69 1.77 -0.82 -5.39
CA SER A 69 1.86 0.33 -6.30
C SER A 69 0.51 0.96 -6.66
N GLY A 70 -0.58 0.20 -6.59
CA GLY A 70 -1.97 0.65 -6.72
C GLY A 70 -2.22 1.63 -7.86
N LEU A 71 -2.74 2.79 -7.51
CA LEU A 71 -3.04 3.90 -8.43
C LEU A 71 -1.81 4.75 -8.78
N LEU A 72 -0.68 4.57 -8.10
CA LEU A 72 0.51 5.43 -8.14
C LEU A 72 0.26 6.86 -7.60
N ASP A 73 -0.84 7.09 -6.91
CA ASP A 73 -1.18 8.42 -6.41
C ASP A 73 -0.16 8.94 -5.38
N ASP A 74 0.42 8.04 -4.59
CA ASP A 74 1.44 8.28 -3.55
C ASP A 74 2.87 7.91 -3.97
N VAL A 75 3.06 7.39 -5.20
CA VAL A 75 4.36 6.96 -5.73
C VAL A 75 4.92 8.00 -6.70
N PRO A 76 6.14 8.54 -6.47
CA PRO A 76 6.76 9.51 -7.37
C PRO A 76 7.42 8.80 -8.58
N LEU A 77 6.59 8.19 -9.46
CA LEU A 77 7.04 7.31 -10.53
C LEU A 77 8.06 7.96 -11.47
N ASP A 78 7.82 9.19 -11.92
CA ASP A 78 8.72 9.91 -12.84
C ASP A 78 10.13 10.06 -12.22
N ARG A 79 10.19 10.35 -10.91
CA ARG A 79 11.47 10.45 -10.18
C ARG A 79 12.17 9.11 -10.04
N LEU A 80 11.44 8.06 -9.70
CA LEU A 80 11.99 6.71 -9.59
C LEU A 80 12.51 6.22 -10.94
N ALA A 81 11.75 6.43 -12.01
CA ALA A 81 12.16 6.07 -13.36
C ALA A 81 13.41 6.84 -13.83
N ALA A 82 13.58 8.10 -13.39
CA ALA A 82 14.77 8.90 -13.70
C ALA A 82 16.00 8.46 -12.88
N LEU A 83 15.81 7.94 -11.65
CA LEU A 83 16.91 7.58 -10.76
C LEU A 83 17.41 6.15 -10.95
N PHE A 84 16.51 5.20 -11.27
CA PHE A 84 16.87 3.77 -11.30
C PHE A 84 16.91 3.23 -12.72
N ALA A 85 17.85 2.33 -12.98
CA ALA A 85 17.94 1.66 -14.27
C ALA A 85 16.72 0.78 -14.56
N ARG A 86 16.05 0.25 -13.51
CA ARG A 86 14.82 -0.52 -13.59
C ARG A 86 13.90 -0.20 -12.40
N VAL A 87 12.60 -0.07 -12.68
CA VAL A 87 11.55 0.05 -11.66
C VAL A 87 10.53 -1.06 -11.87
N THR A 88 10.23 -1.81 -10.84
CA THR A 88 9.20 -2.85 -10.86
C THR A 88 8.06 -2.45 -9.94
N LEU A 89 6.87 -2.33 -10.51
CA LEU A 89 5.63 -2.01 -9.80
C LEU A 89 4.87 -3.31 -9.54
N VAL A 90 4.66 -3.66 -8.29
CA VAL A 90 4.01 -4.92 -7.87
C VAL A 90 2.69 -4.61 -7.19
N ASP A 91 1.62 -5.18 -7.70
CA ASP A 91 0.27 -5.08 -7.11
C ASP A 91 -0.60 -6.24 -7.57
N ALA A 92 -1.67 -6.54 -6.84
CA ALA A 92 -2.69 -7.50 -7.24
C ALA A 92 -3.50 -7.01 -8.45
N VAL A 93 -3.63 -5.69 -8.63
CA VAL A 93 -4.35 -5.05 -9.72
C VAL A 93 -3.63 -3.77 -10.13
N HIS A 94 -3.31 -3.64 -11.40
CA HIS A 94 -2.82 -2.39 -11.98
C HIS A 94 -3.95 -1.68 -12.72
N PRO A 95 -4.58 -0.64 -12.13
CA PRO A 95 -5.64 0.13 -12.77
C PRO A 95 -5.14 0.82 -14.04
N TRP A 96 -6.06 1.10 -14.96
CA TRP A 96 -5.70 1.69 -16.25
C TRP A 96 -4.83 2.97 -16.13
N PRO A 97 -5.10 3.93 -15.21
CA PRO A 97 -4.23 5.11 -15.07
C PRO A 97 -2.79 4.75 -14.69
N ALA A 98 -2.61 3.76 -13.80
CA ALA A 98 -1.27 3.30 -13.41
C ALA A 98 -0.55 2.62 -14.57
N ARG A 99 -1.25 1.81 -15.35
CA ARG A 99 -0.70 1.18 -16.57
C ARG A 99 -0.27 2.21 -17.61
N TRP A 100 -1.10 3.24 -17.82
CA TRP A 100 -0.78 4.33 -18.73
C TRP A 100 0.43 5.13 -18.25
N ALA A 101 0.51 5.48 -16.96
CA ALA A 101 1.65 6.17 -16.37
C ALA A 101 2.93 5.33 -16.51
N ALA A 102 2.88 4.03 -16.19
CA ALA A 102 4.01 3.11 -16.33
C ALA A 102 4.50 2.99 -17.79
N GLY A 103 3.57 2.95 -18.75
CA GLY A 103 3.88 2.85 -20.18
C GLY A 103 4.64 4.06 -20.76
N ARG A 104 4.72 5.17 -20.05
CA ARG A 104 5.53 6.34 -20.44
C ARG A 104 7.03 6.18 -20.18
N HIS A 105 7.41 5.14 -19.42
CA HIS A 105 8.78 4.90 -19.00
C HIS A 105 9.26 3.53 -19.49
N PRO A 106 10.28 3.44 -20.35
CA PRO A 106 10.75 2.18 -20.92
C PRO A 106 11.40 1.24 -19.90
N ASN A 107 11.85 1.78 -18.76
CA ASN A 107 12.49 1.05 -17.67
C ASN A 107 11.51 0.67 -16.54
N VAL A 108 10.21 0.93 -16.69
CA VAL A 108 9.17 0.56 -15.71
C VAL A 108 8.46 -0.71 -16.14
N ARG A 109 8.31 -1.66 -15.23
CA ARG A 109 7.60 -2.93 -15.44
C ARG A 109 6.49 -3.12 -14.43
N LEU A 110 5.37 -3.67 -14.87
CA LEU A 110 4.24 -4.07 -14.04
C LEU A 110 4.31 -5.56 -13.76
N VAL A 111 4.20 -5.95 -12.50
CA VAL A 111 4.09 -7.34 -12.06
C VAL A 111 2.79 -7.50 -11.29
N THR A 112 1.87 -8.31 -11.82
CA THR A 112 0.61 -8.63 -11.13
C THR A 112 0.86 -9.81 -10.19
N ALA A 113 0.88 -9.55 -8.89
CA ALA A 113 1.09 -10.56 -7.86
C ALA A 113 0.30 -10.23 -6.60
N GLU A 114 -0.19 -11.27 -5.93
CA GLU A 114 -0.71 -11.20 -4.58
C GLU A 114 0.44 -11.40 -3.60
N ILE A 115 0.58 -10.51 -2.64
CA ILE A 115 1.65 -10.54 -1.64
C ILE A 115 1.14 -10.62 -0.21
N SER A 116 -0.17 -10.90 0.00
CA SER A 116 -0.78 -11.06 1.33
C SER A 116 -0.24 -12.29 2.08
N ALA A 117 0.21 -13.33 1.37
CA ALA A 117 0.88 -14.48 1.97
C ALA A 117 2.39 -14.26 2.22
N GLY A 118 2.85 -13.01 2.14
CA GLY A 118 4.25 -12.64 2.22
C GLY A 118 4.97 -12.72 0.86
N LEU A 119 6.23 -12.25 0.85
CA LEU A 119 7.11 -12.35 -0.31
C LEU A 119 7.75 -13.75 -0.34
N THR A 120 6.94 -14.80 -0.56
CA THR A 120 7.39 -16.20 -0.56
C THR A 120 7.46 -16.76 -1.98
N GLY A 121 8.33 -17.76 -2.19
CA GLY A 121 8.47 -18.43 -3.48
C GLY A 121 8.77 -17.48 -4.64
N GLY A 122 7.99 -17.56 -5.72
CA GLY A 122 8.17 -16.72 -6.92
C GLY A 122 8.02 -15.22 -6.69
N SER A 123 7.31 -14.80 -5.62
CA SER A 123 7.13 -13.39 -5.32
C SER A 123 8.37 -12.73 -4.71
N ALA A 124 9.25 -13.48 -4.04
CA ALA A 124 10.54 -12.96 -3.58
C ALA A 124 11.52 -12.70 -4.74
N ALA A 125 11.34 -13.39 -5.87
CA ALA A 125 12.25 -13.29 -7.00
C ALA A 125 12.33 -11.89 -7.62
N PHE A 126 11.22 -11.11 -7.61
CA PHE A 126 11.27 -9.74 -8.14
C PHE A 126 11.90 -8.73 -7.17
N CYS A 127 12.04 -9.08 -5.89
CA CYS A 127 12.78 -8.28 -4.92
C CYS A 127 14.26 -8.64 -4.85
N ALA A 128 14.67 -9.77 -5.45
CA ALA A 128 16.04 -10.22 -5.41
C ALA A 128 16.99 -9.21 -6.07
N GLY A 129 18.01 -8.77 -5.34
CA GLY A 129 18.97 -7.78 -5.81
C GLY A 129 18.40 -6.39 -6.03
N ALA A 130 17.26 -6.05 -5.41
CA ALA A 130 16.75 -4.70 -5.42
C ALA A 130 17.59 -3.79 -4.52
N ASP A 131 17.91 -2.60 -5.03
CA ASP A 131 18.63 -1.57 -4.28
C ASP A 131 17.68 -0.74 -3.41
N LEU A 132 16.43 -0.59 -3.86
CA LEU A 132 15.36 0.03 -3.11
C LEU A 132 14.11 -0.86 -3.15
N ILE A 133 13.51 -1.10 -1.99
CA ILE A 133 12.18 -1.70 -1.87
C ILE A 133 11.29 -0.72 -1.14
N VAL A 134 10.13 -0.42 -1.72
CA VAL A 134 9.11 0.44 -1.09
C VAL A 134 7.87 -0.40 -0.83
N SER A 135 7.40 -0.46 0.42
CA SER A 135 6.07 -0.95 0.79
C SER A 135 5.19 0.27 1.04
N ALA A 136 4.33 0.60 0.06
CA ALA A 136 3.57 1.85 0.03
C ALA A 136 2.11 1.61 0.44
N ASN A 137 1.75 2.03 1.66
CA ASN A 137 0.39 1.94 2.23
C ASN A 137 -0.28 0.56 2.05
N LEU A 138 0.54 -0.48 2.08
CA LEU A 138 0.12 -1.85 1.78
C LEU A 138 -0.11 -2.67 3.06
N LEU A 139 0.72 -2.47 4.10
CA LEU A 139 0.80 -3.36 5.26
C LEU A 139 -0.56 -3.52 5.97
N SER A 140 -1.28 -2.44 6.23
CA SER A 140 -2.62 -2.45 6.83
C SER A 140 -3.69 -3.11 5.94
N GLN A 141 -3.45 -3.16 4.63
CA GLN A 141 -4.40 -3.72 3.66
C GLN A 141 -4.21 -5.23 3.44
N ILE A 142 -3.04 -5.77 3.81
CA ILE A 142 -2.72 -7.20 3.63
C ILE A 142 -3.76 -8.12 4.27
N PRO A 143 -4.25 -7.89 5.50
CA PRO A 143 -5.24 -8.77 6.13
C PRO A 143 -6.65 -8.67 5.54
N ILE A 144 -7.01 -7.58 4.86
CA ILE A 144 -8.41 -7.27 4.49
C ILE A 144 -8.99 -8.39 3.61
N VAL A 145 -8.38 -8.68 2.47
CA VAL A 145 -8.92 -9.69 1.54
C VAL A 145 -8.94 -11.09 2.14
N PRO A 146 -7.89 -11.57 2.83
CA PRO A 146 -7.95 -12.85 3.54
C PRO A 146 -9.09 -12.92 4.57
N LEU A 147 -9.31 -11.87 5.37
CA LEU A 147 -10.39 -11.82 6.36
C LEU A 147 -11.77 -11.78 5.70
N ASP A 148 -11.97 -10.95 4.67
CA ASP A 148 -13.20 -10.87 3.88
C ASP A 148 -13.62 -12.24 3.31
N VAL A 149 -12.65 -13.10 2.93
CA VAL A 149 -12.93 -14.45 2.42
C VAL A 149 -13.55 -15.36 3.49
N TYR A 150 -13.15 -15.23 4.77
CA TYR A 150 -13.75 -15.97 5.86
C TYR A 150 -15.17 -15.45 6.15
N GLU A 151 -15.32 -14.13 6.26
CA GLU A 151 -16.62 -13.47 6.49
C GLU A 151 -17.64 -13.83 5.40
N ALA A 152 -17.24 -13.74 4.13
CA ALA A 152 -18.11 -14.07 2.99
C ALA A 152 -18.57 -15.54 2.98
N ARG A 153 -17.89 -16.42 3.72
CA ARG A 153 -18.27 -17.83 3.88
C ARG A 153 -19.02 -18.09 5.19
N GLY A 154 -19.33 -17.06 5.97
CA GLY A 154 -19.93 -17.18 7.29
C GLY A 154 -19.06 -17.96 8.28
N ARG A 155 -17.73 -17.87 8.13
CA ARG A 155 -16.75 -18.56 8.99
C ARG A 155 -15.92 -17.54 9.74
N GLU A 156 -15.58 -17.86 10.97
CA GLU A 156 -14.58 -17.10 11.71
C GLU A 156 -13.18 -17.34 11.14
N ALA A 157 -12.41 -16.27 11.03
CA ALA A 157 -11.01 -16.38 10.68
C ALA A 157 -10.21 -17.00 11.84
N PRO A 158 -9.12 -17.73 11.56
CA PRO A 158 -8.24 -18.22 12.62
C PRO A 158 -7.78 -17.07 13.53
N PRO A 159 -7.76 -17.28 14.86
CA PRO A 159 -7.26 -16.28 15.79
C PRO A 159 -5.85 -15.81 15.40
N GLY A 160 -5.61 -14.51 15.44
CA GLY A 160 -4.31 -13.93 15.11
C GLY A 160 -3.95 -13.89 13.61
N LEU A 161 -4.85 -14.28 12.69
CA LEU A 161 -4.55 -14.29 11.25
C LEU A 161 -4.08 -12.93 10.76
N GLY A 162 -4.74 -11.84 11.18
CA GLY A 162 -4.35 -10.47 10.77
C GLY A 162 -2.91 -10.12 11.19
N ALA A 163 -2.58 -10.37 12.47
CA ALA A 163 -1.23 -10.16 12.99
C ALA A 163 -0.19 -11.01 12.24
N HIS A 164 -0.47 -12.31 12.07
CA HIS A 164 0.41 -13.23 11.35
C HIS A 164 0.73 -12.77 9.92
N LEU A 165 -0.25 -12.27 9.19
CA LEU A 165 -0.04 -11.76 7.83
C LEU A 165 0.84 -10.52 7.81
N ILE A 166 0.66 -9.60 8.75
CA ILE A 166 1.49 -8.39 8.91
C ILE A 166 2.92 -8.78 9.26
N GLU A 167 3.12 -9.63 10.26
CA GLU A 167 4.43 -10.12 10.69
C GLU A 167 5.16 -10.86 9.55
N THR A 168 4.44 -11.67 8.78
CA THR A 168 4.99 -12.37 7.61
C THR A 168 5.50 -11.39 6.57
N HIS A 169 4.77 -10.30 6.30
CA HIS A 169 5.22 -9.26 5.36
C HIS A 169 6.45 -8.52 5.89
N LEU A 170 6.46 -8.13 7.16
CA LEU A 170 7.61 -7.46 7.78
C LEU A 170 8.86 -8.35 7.77
N ALA A 171 8.72 -9.63 8.13
CA ALA A 171 9.81 -10.60 8.06
C ALA A 171 10.32 -10.80 6.64
N ALA A 172 9.44 -10.76 5.64
CA ALA A 172 9.82 -10.84 4.23
C ALA A 172 10.58 -9.59 3.78
N LEU A 173 10.17 -8.40 4.18
CA LEU A 173 10.93 -7.16 3.93
C LEU A 173 12.32 -7.24 4.56
N ASP A 174 12.43 -7.71 5.80
CA ASP A 174 13.72 -7.92 6.47
C ASP A 174 14.61 -8.94 5.73
N ALA A 175 14.02 -10.01 5.20
CA ALA A 175 14.74 -11.07 4.51
C ALA A 175 15.33 -10.60 3.16
N VAL A 176 14.53 -9.88 2.34
CA VAL A 176 14.97 -9.40 1.03
C VAL A 176 15.91 -8.18 1.15
N ALA A 177 15.85 -7.44 2.24
CA ALA A 177 16.69 -6.28 2.52
C ALA A 177 18.05 -6.64 3.15
N ARG A 178 18.37 -7.93 3.38
CA ARG A 178 19.68 -8.34 3.96
C ARG A 178 20.87 -8.03 3.08
N GLY A 179 20.66 -7.70 1.80
CA GLY A 179 21.69 -7.15 0.93
C GLY A 179 21.95 -5.67 1.20
N ALA A 180 22.60 -4.98 0.28
CA ALA A 180 22.89 -3.55 0.37
C ALA A 180 21.66 -2.63 0.12
N GLY A 181 20.49 -3.21 -0.14
CA GLY A 181 19.28 -2.46 -0.50
C GLY A 181 18.62 -1.74 0.68
N ARG A 182 18.02 -0.58 0.38
CA ARG A 182 17.18 0.18 1.33
C ARG A 182 15.75 -0.31 1.30
N VAL A 183 15.09 -0.34 2.44
CA VAL A 183 13.64 -0.59 2.55
C VAL A 183 12.95 0.65 3.08
N CYS A 184 12.03 1.19 2.30
CA CYS A 184 11.13 2.26 2.71
C CYS A 184 9.76 1.65 3.01
N LEU A 185 9.24 1.88 4.21
CA LEU A 185 7.91 1.44 4.63
C LEU A 185 7.05 2.65 4.96
N ILE A 186 5.88 2.73 4.35
CA ILE A 186 4.81 3.68 4.71
C ILE A 186 3.56 2.86 4.98
N THR A 187 2.93 3.06 6.13
CA THR A 187 1.70 2.35 6.50
C THR A 187 0.84 3.17 7.43
N ASP A 188 -0.46 3.05 7.29
CA ASP A 188 -1.43 3.48 8.28
C ASP A 188 -1.50 2.43 9.41
N THR A 189 -1.59 2.92 10.64
CA THR A 189 -1.50 2.09 11.85
C THR A 189 -2.77 2.08 12.67
N VAL A 190 -3.48 3.19 12.71
CA VAL A 190 -4.72 3.34 13.47
C VAL A 190 -5.75 4.09 12.62
N GLN A 191 -6.97 3.60 12.57
CA GLN A 191 -8.13 4.34 12.09
C GLN A 191 -8.87 4.95 13.26
N ARG A 192 -9.25 6.22 13.16
CA ARG A 192 -10.10 6.91 14.14
C ARG A 192 -11.34 7.43 13.44
N GLU A 193 -12.48 7.24 14.07
CA GLU A 193 -13.72 7.88 13.69
C GLU A 193 -13.92 9.15 14.52
N GLU A 194 -14.12 10.28 13.85
CA GLU A 194 -14.31 11.59 14.49
C GLU A 194 -15.62 12.22 14.07
N VAL A 195 -16.37 12.76 15.04
CA VAL A 195 -17.57 13.56 14.79
C VAL A 195 -17.24 15.04 14.65
N ARG A 196 -18.16 15.84 14.07
CA ARG A 196 -17.94 17.28 13.81
C ARG A 196 -17.56 18.10 15.05
N ALA A 197 -17.89 17.62 16.26
CA ALA A 197 -17.50 18.27 17.52
C ALA A 197 -16.01 18.00 17.89
N GLY A 198 -15.23 17.35 17.04
CA GLY A 198 -13.83 17.03 17.29
C GLY A 198 -13.61 15.84 18.24
N ARG A 199 -14.69 15.13 18.63
CA ARG A 199 -14.58 13.99 19.53
C ARG A 199 -14.37 12.70 18.73
N ILE A 200 -13.39 11.89 19.14
CA ILE A 200 -13.18 10.53 18.63
C ILE A 200 -14.25 9.63 19.23
N THR A 201 -14.99 8.92 18.39
CA THR A 201 -16.05 8.01 18.77
C THR A 201 -15.66 6.56 18.70
N ASP A 202 -14.69 6.23 17.84
CA ASP A 202 -14.18 4.89 17.69
C ASP A 202 -12.69 4.91 17.26
N SER A 203 -11.96 3.84 17.57
CA SER A 203 -10.55 3.67 17.19
C SER A 203 -10.28 2.20 16.89
N LEU A 204 -9.75 1.92 15.71
CA LEU A 204 -9.40 0.59 15.24
C LEU A 204 -7.90 0.49 15.02
N ASP A 205 -7.28 -0.49 15.63
CA ASP A 205 -5.88 -0.87 15.36
C ASP A 205 -5.80 -1.62 14.02
N LEU A 206 -5.15 -0.99 13.04
CA LEU A 206 -4.95 -1.56 11.70
C LEU A 206 -3.77 -2.54 11.67
N MET A 207 -2.97 -2.59 12.75
CA MET A 207 -1.83 -3.48 12.87
C MET A 207 -2.15 -4.79 13.60
N PHE A 208 -3.40 -4.99 14.04
CA PHE A 208 -3.82 -6.22 14.72
C PHE A 208 -2.95 -6.57 15.94
N GLY A 209 -2.48 -5.57 16.68
CA GLY A 209 -1.62 -5.74 17.85
C GLY A 209 -0.13 -5.86 17.54
N VAL A 210 0.29 -5.85 16.27
CA VAL A 210 1.71 -5.87 15.89
C VAL A 210 2.35 -4.51 16.17
N ALA A 211 3.32 -4.51 17.09
CA ALA A 211 4.05 -3.30 17.43
C ALA A 211 5.08 -2.93 16.34
N LEU A 212 5.07 -1.67 15.94
CA LEU A 212 6.08 -1.10 15.06
C LEU A 212 7.04 -0.20 15.88
N PRO A 213 8.31 -0.06 15.47
CA PRO A 213 9.22 0.87 16.10
C PRO A 213 8.73 2.32 15.96
N PRO A 214 9.28 3.28 16.72
CA PRO A 214 8.99 4.69 16.55
C PRO A 214 9.24 5.13 15.10
N PRO A 215 8.28 5.79 14.43
CA PRO A 215 8.44 6.22 13.05
C PRO A 215 9.36 7.44 12.95
N GLU A 216 10.10 7.56 11.83
CA GLU A 216 10.87 8.77 11.54
C GLU A 216 9.95 9.95 11.19
N ALA A 217 8.83 9.68 10.55
CA ALA A 217 7.78 10.66 10.31
C ALA A 217 6.39 10.02 10.50
N ALA A 218 5.46 10.83 11.02
CA ALA A 218 4.07 10.41 11.17
C ALA A 218 3.12 11.57 10.91
N TRP A 219 1.94 11.26 10.35
CA TRP A 219 0.90 12.25 10.07
C TRP A 219 -0.49 11.63 10.06
N ASP A 220 -1.50 12.48 10.12
CA ASP A 220 -2.88 12.07 9.94
C ASP A 220 -3.29 12.21 8.47
N TRP A 221 -4.02 11.21 7.99
CA TRP A 221 -4.62 11.14 6.68
C TRP A 221 -6.14 11.12 6.80
N ASP A 222 -6.80 12.16 6.31
CA ASP A 222 -8.26 12.22 6.23
C ASP A 222 -8.73 11.32 5.06
N ILE A 223 -8.81 10.01 5.35
CA ILE A 223 -9.11 8.98 4.34
C ILE A 223 -10.56 9.04 3.87
N ALA A 224 -11.47 9.44 4.76
CA ALA A 224 -12.88 9.64 4.44
C ALA A 224 -13.36 10.92 5.13
N PRO A 225 -13.32 12.08 4.46
CA PRO A 225 -13.75 13.34 5.01
C PRO A 225 -15.24 13.35 5.31
N PHE A 226 -15.69 14.33 6.08
CA PHE A 226 -17.12 14.52 6.36
C PHE A 226 -17.97 14.51 5.09
N GLY A 227 -18.95 13.62 5.04
CA GLY A 227 -19.82 13.42 3.87
C GLY A 227 -19.46 12.20 3.02
N GLU A 228 -18.27 11.63 3.17
CA GLU A 228 -17.88 10.42 2.43
C GLU A 228 -18.51 9.14 3.03
N VAL A 229 -18.45 8.96 4.36
CA VAL A 229 -19.05 7.83 5.09
C VAL A 229 -20.32 8.21 5.82
N GLY A 230 -20.58 9.51 5.99
CA GLY A 230 -21.76 10.06 6.65
C GLY A 230 -21.62 11.55 6.89
N ARG A 231 -22.75 12.27 7.01
CA ARG A 231 -22.73 13.73 7.16
C ARG A 231 -22.06 14.20 8.46
N GLY A 232 -22.09 13.36 9.50
CA GLY A 232 -21.62 13.69 10.84
C GLY A 232 -20.26 13.12 11.21
N HIS A 233 -19.70 12.25 10.40
CA HIS A 233 -18.52 11.46 10.72
C HIS A 233 -17.47 11.58 9.63
N ARG A 234 -16.18 11.50 10.02
CA ARG A 234 -15.04 11.31 9.15
C ARG A 234 -14.13 10.21 9.67
N LEU A 235 -13.34 9.59 8.79
CA LEU A 235 -12.33 8.62 9.17
C LEU A 235 -10.94 9.23 8.94
N ILE A 236 -10.10 9.10 9.96
CA ILE A 236 -8.72 9.58 9.94
C ILE A 236 -7.81 8.38 10.19
N HIS A 237 -6.83 8.17 9.31
CA HIS A 237 -5.78 7.18 9.53
C HIS A 237 -4.52 7.86 10.07
N ARG A 238 -3.90 7.25 11.08
CA ARG A 238 -2.55 7.60 11.53
C ARG A 238 -1.55 6.87 10.66
N VAL A 239 -0.73 7.61 9.93
CA VAL A 239 0.29 7.08 9.02
C VAL A 239 1.65 7.16 9.68
N HIS A 240 2.42 6.07 9.62
CA HIS A 240 3.81 5.97 10.00
C HIS A 240 4.68 5.79 8.75
N ALA A 241 5.85 6.43 8.75
CA ALA A 241 6.78 6.36 7.64
C ALA A 241 8.22 6.10 8.13
N TYR A 242 8.85 5.19 7.45
CA TYR A 242 10.21 4.72 7.69
C TYR A 242 10.99 4.78 6.37
N PRO A 243 11.71 5.86 6.07
CA PRO A 243 12.54 5.96 4.86
C PRO A 243 13.64 4.90 4.81
N ASP A 244 14.05 4.40 5.99
CA ASP A 244 14.92 3.24 6.15
C ASP A 244 14.38 2.35 7.29
N TRP A 245 13.56 1.37 6.91
CA TRP A 245 12.95 0.42 7.84
C TRP A 245 13.99 -0.36 8.66
N ARG A 246 15.13 -0.70 8.07
CA ARG A 246 16.19 -1.46 8.77
C ARG A 246 16.83 -0.61 9.88
N ALA A 247 17.09 0.67 9.60
CA ALA A 247 17.64 1.59 10.58
C ALA A 247 16.67 1.81 11.76
N ALA A 248 15.37 1.82 11.49
CA ALA A 248 14.34 1.97 12.53
C ALA A 248 14.24 0.75 13.47
N ARG A 249 14.76 -0.43 13.05
CA ARG A 249 14.76 -1.69 13.84
C ARG A 249 16.10 -1.98 14.52
N ALA A 250 17.13 -1.20 14.24
CA ALA A 250 18.44 -1.35 14.85
C ALA A 250 18.47 -0.74 16.25
#